data_a4974c465c189f9c19c358fcdaf10105
#
_entry.id   a4974c465c189f9c19c358fcdaf10105
#
_cell.length_a   1.000
_cell.length_b   1.000
_cell.length_c   1.000
_cell.angle_alpha   90.00
_cell.angle_beta   90.00
_cell.angle_gamma   90.00
#
_symmetry.space_group_name_H-M   'P 1'
#
loop_
_entity.id
_entity.type
_entity.pdbx_description
1 polymer ?
#
loop_
_entity_poly.entity_id
_entity_poly.type
_entity_poly.pdbx_seq_one_letter_code
_entity_poly.pdbx_strand_id
1 'polypeptide(L)'
;VYRYSKRQGSAFAVDRRTIGTATITLLESERFLFSWSIGTRSGAESMQYLVPGAGVTPNRTGAWYAPAESGWGQVLSQFPGDGGASTTFVVHYLYDAVGEPRWVLAVEPTASLVNGRPHLTFPVHCPGCPWLPDWNDQRLEAGTGSLVFDGARNARVTTSFVLPSAFGGTWQRTALPVELITDPQ
;
A
#
# COMPACT_ATOMS: atom_id res chain seq x y z
N VAL A 1 -8.42 -12.52 11.10
CA VAL A 1 -8.35 -11.11 10.66
C VAL A 1 -8.28 -10.22 11.87
N TYR A 2 -7.38 -9.27 11.87
CA TYR A 2 -7.18 -8.34 12.97
C TYR A 2 -7.38 -6.91 12.47
N ARG A 3 -7.98 -6.09 13.31
CA ARG A 3 -7.94 -4.64 13.17
C ARG A 3 -6.82 -4.10 14.03
N TYR A 4 -6.03 -3.22 13.45
CA TYR A 4 -4.98 -2.49 14.12
C TYR A 4 -5.35 -1.03 14.18
N SER A 5 -5.10 -0.39 15.32
CA SER A 5 -5.16 1.06 15.46
C SER A 5 -3.94 1.54 16.23
N LYS A 6 -3.39 2.67 15.82
CA LYS A 6 -2.27 3.29 16.52
C LYS A 6 -2.83 4.19 17.61
N ARG A 7 -2.39 3.97 18.86
CA ARG A 7 -2.79 4.84 19.96
C ARG A 7 -2.16 6.22 19.77
N GLN A 8 -3.00 7.26 19.80
CA GLN A 8 -2.56 8.63 19.66
C GLN A 8 -1.58 9.00 20.80
N GLY A 9 -0.48 9.67 20.48
CA GLY A 9 0.53 10.08 21.46
C GLY A 9 1.55 9.01 21.86
N SER A 10 1.43 7.79 21.34
CA SER A 10 2.42 6.71 21.57
C SER A 10 3.09 6.30 20.25
N ALA A 11 4.42 6.37 20.22
CA ALA A 11 5.19 6.01 19.03
C ALA A 11 5.01 4.53 18.61
N PHE A 12 4.70 3.63 19.57
CA PHE A 12 4.78 2.18 19.35
C PHE A 12 3.57 1.37 19.84
N ALA A 13 2.58 1.97 20.49
CA ALA A 13 1.43 1.22 20.95
C ALA A 13 0.43 1.04 19.81
N VAL A 14 0.32 -0.20 19.35
CA VAL A 14 -0.69 -0.62 18.37
C VAL A 14 -1.68 -1.52 19.09
N ASP A 15 -2.91 -1.09 19.18
CA ASP A 15 -3.99 -1.92 19.67
C ASP A 15 -4.41 -2.92 18.58
N ARG A 16 -4.41 -4.20 18.91
CA ARG A 16 -4.80 -5.28 18.02
C ARG A 16 -6.09 -5.93 18.52
N ARG A 17 -7.10 -5.96 17.68
CA ARG A 17 -8.37 -6.62 17.96
C ARG A 17 -8.70 -7.64 16.88
N THR A 18 -9.05 -8.86 17.27
CA THR A 18 -9.61 -9.85 16.35
C THR A 18 -11.00 -9.42 15.93
N ILE A 19 -11.26 -9.34 14.63
CA ILE A 19 -12.54 -8.92 14.06
C ILE A 19 -13.18 -9.98 13.17
N GLY A 20 -12.46 -11.04 12.84
CA GLY A 20 -12.98 -12.09 11.98
C GLY A 20 -11.92 -13.09 11.53
N THR A 21 -12.27 -13.84 10.52
CA THR A 21 -11.44 -14.87 9.87
C THR A 21 -11.30 -14.59 8.38
N ALA A 22 -10.22 -15.06 7.80
CA ALA A 22 -10.03 -15.10 6.36
C ALA A 22 -9.31 -16.40 5.99
N THR A 23 -9.68 -16.96 4.85
CA THR A 23 -9.10 -18.19 4.30
C THR A 23 -8.73 -17.96 2.85
N ILE A 24 -7.55 -18.41 2.46
CA ILE A 24 -7.11 -18.46 1.07
C ILE A 24 -7.08 -19.93 0.67
N THR A 25 -7.87 -20.28 -0.33
CA THR A 25 -7.90 -21.63 -0.90
C THR A 25 -7.35 -21.59 -2.30
N LEU A 26 -6.23 -22.25 -2.55
CA LEU A 26 -5.65 -22.36 -3.89
C LEU A 26 -6.58 -23.21 -4.75
N LEU A 27 -6.97 -22.69 -5.91
CA LEU A 27 -7.79 -23.37 -6.90
C LEU A 27 -6.92 -23.96 -8.02
N GLU A 28 -5.98 -23.15 -8.50
CA GLU A 28 -5.04 -23.43 -9.57
C GLU A 28 -3.73 -22.67 -9.30
N SER A 29 -2.72 -22.81 -10.15
CA SER A 29 -1.40 -22.18 -9.98
C SER A 29 -1.46 -20.64 -9.86
N GLU A 30 -2.45 -20.01 -10.50
CA GLU A 30 -2.56 -18.54 -10.56
C GLU A 30 -3.89 -18.02 -10.02
N ARG A 31 -4.74 -18.91 -9.49
CA ARG A 31 -6.08 -18.56 -9.00
C ARG A 31 -6.30 -19.08 -7.60
N PHE A 32 -6.92 -18.25 -6.77
CA PHE A 32 -7.34 -18.65 -5.42
C PHE A 32 -8.70 -18.07 -5.05
N LEU A 33 -9.37 -18.72 -4.13
CA LEU A 33 -10.57 -18.23 -3.50
C LEU A 33 -10.18 -17.55 -2.19
N PHE A 34 -10.49 -16.28 -2.07
CA PHE A 34 -10.39 -15.53 -0.83
C PHE A 34 -11.75 -15.48 -0.15
N SER A 35 -11.89 -16.17 0.97
CA SER A 35 -13.11 -16.19 1.77
C SER A 35 -12.87 -15.47 3.09
N TRP A 36 -13.83 -14.67 3.53
CA TRP A 36 -13.68 -13.88 4.74
C TRP A 36 -14.99 -13.77 5.52
N SER A 37 -14.88 -13.53 6.83
CA SER A 37 -15.98 -13.23 7.74
C SER A 37 -15.52 -12.20 8.74
N ILE A 38 -16.18 -11.04 8.78
CA ILE A 38 -15.86 -9.89 9.64
C ILE A 38 -17.16 -9.41 10.29
N GLY A 39 -17.27 -9.56 11.61
CA GLY A 39 -18.51 -9.28 12.33
C GLY A 39 -19.68 -10.11 11.80
N THR A 40 -20.72 -9.45 11.33
CA THR A 40 -21.91 -10.10 10.74
C THR A 40 -21.84 -10.27 9.23
N ARG A 41 -20.75 -9.89 8.61
CA ARG A 41 -20.58 -9.92 7.14
C ARG A 41 -19.58 -11.00 6.73
N SER A 42 -19.86 -11.63 5.61
CA SER A 42 -18.97 -12.61 4.98
C SER A 42 -19.03 -12.51 3.47
N GLY A 43 -18.00 -12.97 2.83
CA GLY A 43 -17.90 -13.01 1.37
C GLY A 43 -16.86 -14.01 0.91
N ALA A 44 -16.90 -14.29 -0.39
CA ALA A 44 -15.90 -15.10 -1.07
C ALA A 44 -15.67 -14.54 -2.47
N GLU A 45 -14.41 -14.36 -2.85
CA GLU A 45 -14.02 -13.73 -4.10
C GLU A 45 -12.97 -14.60 -4.80
N SER A 46 -13.18 -14.85 -6.08
CA SER A 46 -12.15 -15.48 -6.92
C SER A 46 -11.13 -14.43 -7.29
N MET A 47 -9.89 -14.69 -6.94
CA MET A 47 -8.76 -13.79 -7.19
C MET A 47 -7.76 -14.47 -8.12
N GLN A 48 -7.11 -13.67 -8.94
CA GLN A 48 -6.04 -14.10 -9.82
C GLN A 48 -4.72 -13.52 -9.33
N TYR A 49 -3.67 -14.32 -9.43
CA TYR A 49 -2.33 -13.86 -9.11
C TYR A 49 -1.83 -12.85 -10.13
N LEU A 50 -1.42 -11.71 -9.66
CA LEU A 50 -0.78 -10.69 -10.47
C LEU A 50 0.73 -10.78 -10.21
N VAL A 51 1.51 -11.19 -11.21
CA VAL A 51 2.95 -11.40 -11.07
C VAL A 51 3.71 -10.09 -11.20
N PRO A 52 4.10 -9.44 -10.10
CA PRO A 52 4.95 -8.28 -10.17
C PRO A 52 6.42 -8.67 -10.35
N GLY A 53 7.21 -7.79 -10.93
CA GLY A 53 8.67 -7.86 -10.95
C GLY A 53 9.30 -8.69 -12.05
N ALA A 54 8.55 -9.55 -12.73
CA ALA A 54 9.11 -10.33 -13.84
C ALA A 54 9.57 -9.43 -14.99
N GLY A 55 10.85 -9.50 -15.36
CA GLY A 55 11.42 -8.73 -16.47
C GLY A 55 11.71 -7.26 -16.18
N VAL A 56 11.49 -6.78 -14.96
CA VAL A 56 11.83 -5.40 -14.56
C VAL A 56 13.20 -5.34 -13.91
N THR A 57 14.08 -4.48 -14.43
CA THR A 57 15.44 -4.29 -13.88
C THR A 57 15.72 -2.78 -13.68
N PRO A 58 16.15 -2.35 -12.47
CA PRO A 58 16.24 -3.14 -11.26
C PRO A 58 14.86 -3.43 -10.65
N ASN A 59 14.67 -4.65 -10.16
CA ASN A 59 13.44 -5.03 -9.46
C ASN A 59 13.44 -4.44 -8.03
N ARG A 60 12.43 -3.64 -7.74
CA ARG A 60 12.20 -2.99 -6.44
C ARG A 60 10.90 -3.45 -5.78
N THR A 61 10.26 -4.46 -6.36
CA THR A 61 9.03 -5.05 -5.83
C THR A 61 9.26 -5.57 -4.42
N GLY A 62 8.35 -5.27 -3.52
CA GLY A 62 8.38 -5.77 -2.16
C GLY A 62 7.81 -4.80 -1.14
N ALA A 63 7.86 -5.21 0.11
CA ALA A 63 7.43 -4.41 1.24
C ALA A 63 8.62 -3.63 1.83
N TRP A 64 8.43 -2.33 2.00
CA TRP A 64 9.43 -1.39 2.49
C TRP A 64 8.93 -0.77 3.79
N TYR A 65 9.79 -0.64 4.77
CA TYR A 65 9.46 -0.07 6.07
C TYR A 65 10.52 0.90 6.56
N ALA A 66 10.16 1.77 7.47
CA ALA A 66 11.10 2.67 8.14
C ALA A 66 11.50 2.08 9.49
N PRO A 67 12.77 1.65 9.70
CA PRO A 67 13.21 1.09 10.97
C PRO A 67 13.04 2.06 12.15
N ALA A 68 13.21 3.36 11.89
CA ALA A 68 13.06 4.41 12.90
C ALA A 68 11.61 4.72 13.27
N GLU A 69 10.64 4.30 12.46
CA GLU A 69 9.22 4.60 12.65
C GLU A 69 8.37 3.35 12.39
N SER A 70 8.06 2.58 13.41
CA SER A 70 7.20 1.41 13.24
C SER A 70 5.72 1.79 13.01
N GLY A 71 5.00 0.87 12.39
CA GLY A 71 3.54 0.97 12.22
C GLY A 71 3.07 1.56 10.91
N TRP A 72 3.97 1.90 9.99
CA TRP A 72 3.65 2.26 8.61
C TRP A 72 4.69 1.67 7.64
N GLY A 73 4.38 1.70 6.38
CA GLY A 73 5.26 1.21 5.33
C GLY A 73 4.65 1.38 3.97
N GLN A 74 5.31 0.84 2.98
CA GLN A 74 4.83 0.87 1.61
C GLN A 74 5.10 -0.45 0.91
N VAL A 75 4.25 -0.79 -0.03
CA VAL A 75 4.45 -1.91 -0.95
C VAL A 75 4.62 -1.37 -2.35
N LEU A 76 5.71 -1.76 -2.98
CA LEU A 76 5.94 -1.51 -4.39
C LEU A 76 5.69 -2.79 -5.18
N SER A 77 4.99 -2.66 -6.28
CA SER A 77 4.79 -3.73 -7.26
C SER A 77 5.13 -3.19 -8.64
N GLN A 78 6.14 -3.76 -9.26
CA GLN A 78 6.59 -3.35 -10.59
C GLN A 78 6.08 -4.33 -11.63
N PHE A 79 5.54 -3.82 -12.71
CA PHE A 79 4.99 -4.61 -13.81
C PHE A 79 5.65 -4.22 -15.12
N PRO A 80 5.98 -5.20 -15.97
CA PRO A 80 6.39 -4.90 -17.33
C PRO A 80 5.22 -4.26 -18.07
N GLY A 81 5.51 -3.22 -18.84
CA GLY A 81 4.55 -2.58 -19.72
C GLY A 81 4.92 -2.79 -21.18
N ASP A 82 4.06 -2.35 -22.07
CA ASP A 82 4.28 -2.44 -23.50
C ASP A 82 5.50 -1.63 -23.94
N GLY A 83 6.23 -2.14 -24.94
CA GLY A 83 7.39 -1.45 -25.50
C GLY A 83 8.61 -1.33 -24.58
N GLY A 84 8.72 -2.16 -23.55
CA GLY A 84 9.85 -2.14 -22.59
C GLY A 84 9.73 -1.08 -21.48
N ALA A 85 8.63 -0.32 -21.46
CA ALA A 85 8.29 0.50 -20.31
C ALA A 85 7.86 -0.39 -19.14
N SER A 86 8.04 0.07 -17.94
CA SER A 86 7.51 -0.60 -16.75
C SER A 86 6.72 0.38 -15.89
N THR A 87 5.72 -0.16 -15.21
CA THR A 87 4.85 0.60 -14.30
C THR A 87 5.06 0.14 -12.89
N THR A 88 5.14 1.08 -11.97
CA THR A 88 5.19 0.80 -10.54
C THR A 88 3.91 1.23 -9.87
N PHE A 89 3.33 0.31 -9.15
CA PHE A 89 2.22 0.50 -8.24
C PHE A 89 2.77 0.65 -6.83
N VAL A 90 2.42 1.73 -6.16
CA VAL A 90 2.87 2.02 -4.80
C VAL A 90 1.68 2.16 -3.88
N VAL A 91 1.65 1.40 -2.80
CA VAL A 91 0.67 1.55 -1.74
C VAL A 91 1.39 2.01 -0.48
N HIS A 92 1.06 3.17 0.01
CA HIS A 92 1.49 3.63 1.33
C HIS A 92 0.44 3.25 2.37
N TYR A 93 0.82 2.45 3.35
CA TYR A 93 0.00 2.11 4.51
C TYR A 93 0.37 3.05 5.64
N LEU A 94 -0.60 3.78 6.13
CA LEU A 94 -0.40 4.80 7.16
C LEU A 94 -1.62 4.86 8.10
N TYR A 95 -1.59 5.77 9.04
CA TYR A 95 -2.71 6.00 9.95
C TYR A 95 -3.22 7.44 9.82
N ASP A 96 -4.52 7.61 9.92
CA ASP A 96 -5.13 8.94 9.98
C ASP A 96 -4.94 9.62 11.35
N ALA A 97 -5.52 10.81 11.52
CA ALA A 97 -5.38 11.60 12.73
C ALA A 97 -5.96 10.93 13.99
N VAL A 98 -6.89 9.98 13.82
CA VAL A 98 -7.50 9.24 14.95
C VAL A 98 -6.87 7.85 15.15
N GLY A 99 -5.86 7.50 14.34
CA GLY A 99 -5.12 6.25 14.45
C GLY A 99 -5.75 5.09 13.68
N GLU A 100 -6.69 5.34 12.79
CA GLU A 100 -7.26 4.31 11.93
C GLU A 100 -6.36 4.06 10.72
N PRO A 101 -6.19 2.79 10.29
CA PRO A 101 -5.37 2.47 9.14
C PRO A 101 -5.98 3.02 7.84
N ARG A 102 -5.14 3.60 7.03
CA ARG A 102 -5.45 4.15 5.70
C ARG A 102 -4.37 3.74 4.72
N TRP A 103 -4.69 3.84 3.45
CA TRP A 103 -3.72 3.65 2.38
C TRP A 103 -3.84 4.76 1.34
N VAL A 104 -2.72 5.10 0.76
CA VAL A 104 -2.59 6.06 -0.34
C VAL A 104 -1.89 5.33 -1.46
N LEU A 105 -2.42 5.46 -2.66
CA LEU A 105 -2.03 4.68 -3.82
C LEU A 105 -1.48 5.59 -4.91
N ALA A 106 -0.42 5.16 -5.57
CA ALA A 106 0.06 5.75 -6.82
C ALA A 106 0.33 4.67 -7.86
N VAL A 107 0.13 5.02 -9.12
CA VAL A 107 0.51 4.21 -10.28
C VAL A 107 1.33 5.10 -11.20
N GLU A 108 2.61 4.79 -11.32
CA GLU A 108 3.58 5.64 -12.03
C GLU A 108 4.46 4.81 -12.96
N PRO A 109 4.96 5.41 -14.04
CA PRO A 109 6.05 4.81 -14.78
C PRO A 109 7.25 4.53 -13.86
N THR A 110 7.82 3.34 -13.90
CA THR A 110 8.94 2.94 -13.03
C THR A 110 10.11 3.92 -13.12
N ALA A 111 10.39 4.47 -14.30
CA ALA A 111 11.44 5.45 -14.50
C ALA A 111 11.25 6.74 -13.64
N SER A 112 10.02 7.13 -13.38
CA SER A 112 9.70 8.29 -12.53
C SER A 112 10.08 8.04 -11.09
N LEU A 113 9.82 6.85 -10.57
CA LEU A 113 10.17 6.46 -9.20
C LEU A 113 11.67 6.25 -9.03
N VAL A 114 12.31 5.50 -9.95
CA VAL A 114 13.75 5.17 -9.86
C VAL A 114 14.61 6.42 -9.92
N ASN A 115 14.17 7.43 -10.62
CA ASN A 115 14.87 8.71 -10.73
C ASN A 115 14.52 9.71 -9.61
N GLY A 116 13.79 9.28 -8.60
CA GLY A 116 13.42 10.13 -7.47
C GLY A 116 12.43 11.25 -7.79
N ARG A 117 11.70 11.13 -8.90
CA ARG A 117 10.68 12.13 -9.27
C ARG A 117 9.47 12.01 -8.35
N PRO A 118 8.89 13.12 -7.92
CA PRO A 118 7.62 13.12 -7.19
C PRO A 118 6.52 12.47 -8.04
N HIS A 119 5.68 11.70 -7.41
CA HIS A 119 4.51 11.10 -8.01
C HIS A 119 3.24 11.52 -7.26
N LEU A 120 2.14 11.59 -7.96
CA LEU A 120 0.84 11.88 -7.36
C LEU A 120 0.35 10.62 -6.61
N THR A 121 -0.18 10.86 -5.43
CA THR A 121 -0.79 9.82 -4.61
C THR A 121 -2.21 10.24 -4.27
N PHE A 122 -3.10 9.29 -4.16
CA PHE A 122 -4.48 9.54 -3.80
C PHE A 122 -5.01 8.43 -2.89
N PRO A 123 -5.86 8.77 -1.92
CA PRO A 123 -6.50 7.75 -1.12
C PRO A 123 -7.51 7.02 -2.00
N VAL A 124 -7.55 5.72 -1.89
CA VAL A 124 -8.66 4.93 -2.42
C VAL A 124 -9.77 4.97 -1.39
N HIS A 125 -10.86 5.62 -1.74
CA HIS A 125 -12.03 5.69 -0.90
C HIS A 125 -13.23 5.12 -1.65
N CYS A 126 -13.81 4.09 -1.11
CA CYS A 126 -14.99 3.44 -1.66
C CYS A 126 -16.04 3.30 -0.55
N PRO A 127 -16.94 4.30 -0.39
CA PRO A 127 -18.05 4.19 0.53
C PRO A 127 -18.92 2.99 0.15
N GLY A 128 -18.94 1.96 0.98
CA GLY A 128 -19.75 0.76 0.75
C GLY A 128 -19.04 -0.39 0.03
N CYS A 129 -17.79 -0.23 -0.44
CA CYS A 129 -16.99 -1.37 -0.91
C CYS A 129 -16.65 -2.32 0.25
N PRO A 130 -16.60 -3.62 -0.02
CA PRO A 130 -16.90 -4.34 -1.26
C PRO A 130 -18.40 -4.72 -1.41
N TRP A 131 -19.27 -4.05 -0.67
CA TRP A 131 -20.66 -4.43 -0.45
C TRP A 131 -21.61 -3.95 -1.55
N LEU A 132 -21.18 -3.02 -2.39
CA LEU A 132 -21.98 -2.48 -3.48
C LEU A 132 -21.47 -2.97 -4.82
N PRO A 133 -22.35 -3.46 -5.70
CA PRO A 133 -21.96 -3.91 -7.04
C PRO A 133 -21.48 -2.77 -7.95
N ASP A 134 -21.95 -1.56 -7.73
CA ASP A 134 -21.60 -0.36 -8.48
C ASP A 134 -20.77 0.60 -7.64
N TRP A 135 -19.53 0.24 -7.41
CA TRP A 135 -18.61 1.13 -6.70
C TRP A 135 -18.05 2.18 -7.65
N ASN A 136 -18.34 3.41 -7.33
CA ASN A 136 -17.73 4.56 -7.98
C ASN A 136 -16.56 4.99 -7.13
N ASP A 137 -15.34 4.60 -7.50
CA ASP A 137 -14.16 5.01 -6.76
C ASP A 137 -13.95 6.52 -6.93
N GLN A 138 -14.14 7.25 -5.89
CA GLN A 138 -13.73 8.64 -5.85
C GLN A 138 -12.23 8.70 -5.58
N ARG A 139 -11.47 8.95 -6.63
CA ARG A 139 -10.04 9.19 -6.55
C ARG A 139 -9.82 10.63 -6.16
N LEU A 140 -9.33 10.84 -4.97
CA LEU A 140 -8.99 12.17 -4.47
C LEU A 140 -7.48 12.28 -4.38
N GLU A 141 -6.93 13.34 -4.93
CA GLU A 141 -5.51 13.63 -4.79
C GLU A 141 -5.18 13.82 -3.31
N ALA A 142 -4.25 13.03 -2.80
CA ALA A 142 -3.78 13.12 -1.43
C ALA A 142 -2.48 13.92 -1.31
N GLY A 143 -1.79 14.18 -2.41
CA GLY A 143 -0.51 14.90 -2.43
C GLY A 143 0.57 14.20 -3.22
N THR A 144 1.81 14.29 -2.76
CA THR A 144 2.97 13.80 -3.50
C THR A 144 3.82 12.85 -2.66
N GLY A 145 4.51 11.95 -3.35
CA GLY A 145 5.54 11.09 -2.78
C GLY A 145 6.69 10.90 -3.74
N SER A 146 7.86 10.57 -3.23
CA SER A 146 9.01 10.17 -4.03
C SER A 146 9.86 9.15 -3.28
N LEU A 147 10.57 8.32 -4.05
CA LEU A 147 11.52 7.35 -3.56
C LEU A 147 12.86 7.56 -4.27
N VAL A 148 13.91 7.65 -3.49
CA VAL A 148 15.28 7.67 -3.97
C VAL A 148 15.99 6.43 -3.46
N PHE A 149 16.35 5.54 -4.37
CA PHE A 149 16.98 4.26 -4.02
C PHE A 149 18.49 4.45 -3.86
N ASP A 150 19.00 4.09 -2.69
CA ASP A 150 20.43 4.13 -2.35
C ASP A 150 21.11 2.77 -2.60
N GLY A 151 20.37 1.76 -3.04
CA GLY A 151 20.83 0.41 -3.30
C GLY A 151 19.68 -0.55 -3.61
N ALA A 152 19.95 -1.84 -3.53
CA ALA A 152 18.93 -2.87 -3.78
C ALA A 152 17.88 -2.94 -2.66
N ARG A 153 18.29 -2.65 -1.43
CA ARG A 153 17.49 -2.86 -0.22
C ARG A 153 17.26 -1.58 0.60
N ASN A 154 17.81 -0.45 0.18
CA ASN A 154 17.73 0.81 0.90
C ASN A 154 17.21 1.89 -0.01
N ALA A 155 16.33 2.73 0.54
CA ALA A 155 15.81 3.91 -0.15
C ALA A 155 15.53 5.02 0.87
N ARG A 156 15.29 6.21 0.36
CA ARG A 156 14.77 7.33 1.13
C ARG A 156 13.41 7.73 0.57
N VAL A 157 12.43 7.86 1.44
CA VAL A 157 11.08 8.27 1.09
C VAL A 157 10.83 9.71 1.50
N THR A 158 10.24 10.47 0.60
CA THR A 158 9.69 11.80 0.91
C THR A 158 8.20 11.77 0.59
N THR A 159 7.35 12.17 1.52
CA THR A 159 5.91 12.22 1.35
C THR A 159 5.34 13.52 1.88
N SER A 160 4.32 14.03 1.21
CA SER A 160 3.49 15.14 1.67
C SER A 160 2.05 14.83 1.30
N PHE A 161 1.33 14.18 2.23
CA PHE A 161 -0.07 13.80 2.03
C PHE A 161 -0.98 14.63 2.94
N VAL A 162 -2.11 15.03 2.39
CA VAL A 162 -3.25 15.60 3.11
C VAL A 162 -4.42 14.67 2.88
N LEU A 163 -4.81 13.95 3.92
CA LEU A 163 -5.94 13.04 3.84
C LEU A 163 -7.25 13.82 3.74
N PRO A 164 -8.26 13.30 3.02
CA PRO A 164 -9.58 13.93 2.95
C PRO A 164 -10.14 14.24 4.33
N SER A 165 -10.93 15.30 4.44
CA SER A 165 -11.50 15.80 5.71
C SER A 165 -12.26 14.74 6.52
N ALA A 166 -12.85 13.76 5.82
CA ALA A 166 -13.54 12.63 6.48
C ALA A 166 -12.60 11.76 7.31
N PHE A 167 -11.29 11.72 7.00
CA PHE A 167 -10.27 10.96 7.72
C PHE A 167 -9.36 11.86 8.54
N GLY A 168 -9.14 13.07 8.06
CA GLY A 168 -8.30 14.10 8.68
C GLY A 168 -6.82 13.73 8.71
N GLY A 169 -6.01 14.75 8.88
CA GLY A 169 -4.58 14.61 9.12
C GLY A 169 -3.70 14.87 7.91
N THR A 170 -2.47 15.16 8.24
CA THR A 170 -1.36 15.31 7.31
C THR A 170 -0.31 14.26 7.61
N TRP A 171 0.34 13.78 6.55
CA TRP A 171 1.42 12.81 6.67
C TRP A 171 2.63 13.33 5.89
N GLN A 172 3.63 13.81 6.62
CA GLN A 172 4.82 14.40 6.01
C GLN A 172 6.07 13.66 6.48
N ARG A 173 6.92 13.29 5.54
CA ARG A 173 8.25 12.72 5.78
C ARG A 173 9.21 13.32 4.78
N THR A 174 10.45 13.58 5.20
CA THR A 174 11.49 14.14 4.35
C THR A 174 12.69 13.24 4.40
N ALA A 175 13.03 12.64 3.26
CA ALA A 175 14.19 11.77 3.05
C ALA A 175 14.35 10.69 4.14
N LEU A 176 13.23 10.17 4.63
CA LEU A 176 13.24 9.15 5.68
C LEU A 176 13.81 7.84 5.13
N PRO A 177 14.84 7.26 5.77
CA PRO A 177 15.38 5.97 5.38
C PRO A 177 14.35 4.85 5.51
N VAL A 178 14.25 4.02 4.47
CA VAL A 178 13.42 2.82 4.43
C VAL A 178 14.22 1.64 3.91
N GLU A 179 13.86 0.47 4.37
CA GLU A 179 14.51 -0.79 4.05
C GLU A 179 13.52 -1.79 3.47
N LEU A 180 13.97 -2.62 2.54
CA LEU A 180 13.20 -3.71 1.96
C LEU A 180 13.13 -4.87 2.97
N ILE A 181 11.92 -5.26 3.37
CA ILE A 181 11.68 -6.39 4.28
C ILE A 181 11.82 -7.72 3.54
N THR A 182 11.26 -7.78 2.32
CA THR A 182 11.22 -8.99 1.52
C THR A 182 12.34 -9.01 0.50
N ASP A 183 12.89 -10.17 0.20
CA ASP A 183 13.80 -10.29 -0.93
C ASP A 183 13.02 -10.09 -2.23
N PRO A 184 13.57 -9.33 -3.20
CA PRO A 184 12.99 -9.24 -4.54
C PRO A 184 12.93 -10.64 -5.16
N GLN A 185 11.78 -11.02 -5.66
CA GLN A 185 11.59 -12.29 -6.38
C GLN A 185 12.01 -12.18 -7.82
#